data_dc1f8c0ac6817ea13c0ec5372da60a7d
#
_entry.id   dc1f8c0ac6817ea13c0ec5372da60a7d
#
_cell.length_a   1.000
_cell.length_b   1.000
_cell.length_c   1.000
_cell.angle_alpha   90.00
_cell.angle_beta   90.00
_cell.angle_gamma   90.00
#
_symmetry.space_group_name_H-M   'P 1'
#
loop_
_entity.id
_entity.type
_entity.pdbx_description
1 polymer ?
#
loop_
_entity_poly.entity_id
_entity_poly.type
_entity_poly.pdbx_seq_one_letter_code
_entity_poly.pdbx_strand_id
1 'polypeptide(L)'
;MAKHVVIIGAGVIGLSTAYALIKAGQTVTLIESETDVGMHTSFANGGQLSYRYVSPLADAGVPLQGLRWVGKNDSPLNLKITPSVHQWSWLAQFTLACNRKTNRINGDHLLRLSLLSKNMMNLWRQKGDLGDFAWEKSGKLIIHRDSKSFLKANETADKQFQKTLTPAEIIELEPSLKHIQSQLVGAIYAPDDESADCYLFCKNLLQYLQTQPQFNLCLQQSVQYFIKQDNRITGVATHQGIIQADDFIVCAGNGSRELLKSLKINVPILGLKGYSLSVKYPQTENTVPKINVTDYGNKIVYAKLNDQLRIAAMVDIGYDTAGLRENRIKALKKIIKKTFPELPQVDSAESWFGLRPSTPKGPPILGKTAYHNLWLNIGHGSLGFTLAAGSAEILTKLITEQKSPISLTGFTR
;
A
#
# COMPACT_ATOMS: atom_id res chain seq x y z
N MET A 1 -32.16 5.08 5.40
CA MET A 1 -32.44 4.97 3.94
C MET A 1 -31.14 4.65 3.21
N ALA A 2 -31.22 3.91 2.11
CA ALA A 2 -30.05 3.68 1.27
C ALA A 2 -29.60 5.01 0.64
N LYS A 3 -28.31 5.33 0.71
CA LYS A 3 -27.70 6.51 0.08
C LYS A 3 -27.08 6.13 -1.26
N HIS A 4 -27.07 7.07 -2.21
CA HIS A 4 -26.23 6.97 -3.40
C HIS A 4 -24.86 7.57 -3.10
N VAL A 5 -23.81 6.79 -3.26
CA VAL A 5 -22.42 7.18 -2.97
C VAL A 5 -21.58 7.13 -4.23
N VAL A 6 -20.95 8.24 -4.59
CA VAL A 6 -19.97 8.29 -5.67
C VAL A 6 -18.57 8.10 -5.09
N ILE A 7 -17.82 7.12 -5.63
CA ILE A 7 -16.42 6.86 -5.29
C ILE A 7 -15.54 7.25 -6.48
N ILE A 8 -14.49 8.04 -6.24
CA ILE A 8 -13.57 8.52 -7.27
C ILE A 8 -12.24 7.79 -7.13
N GLY A 9 -11.93 6.93 -8.10
CA GLY A 9 -10.74 6.08 -8.18
C GLY A 9 -11.02 4.61 -7.87
N ALA A 10 -10.74 3.72 -8.83
CA ALA A 10 -10.95 2.27 -8.76
C ALA A 10 -9.65 1.48 -8.49
N GLY A 11 -8.76 2.01 -7.67
CA GLY A 11 -7.68 1.24 -7.06
C GLY A 11 -8.21 0.37 -5.92
N VAL A 12 -7.32 -0.38 -5.26
CA VAL A 12 -7.69 -1.28 -4.15
C VAL A 12 -8.49 -0.59 -3.05
N ILE A 13 -8.23 0.69 -2.78
CA ILE A 13 -8.94 1.46 -1.76
C ILE A 13 -10.38 1.75 -2.19
N GLY A 14 -10.57 2.22 -3.43
CA GLY A 14 -11.92 2.53 -3.95
C GLY A 14 -12.79 1.29 -4.09
N LEU A 15 -12.24 0.20 -4.65
CA LEU A 15 -12.94 -1.07 -4.80
C LEU A 15 -13.33 -1.70 -3.46
N SER A 16 -12.41 -1.69 -2.48
CA SER A 16 -12.72 -2.16 -1.12
C SER A 16 -13.82 -1.33 -0.47
N THR A 17 -13.80 0.00 -0.69
CA THR A 17 -14.83 0.91 -0.18
C THR A 17 -16.18 0.65 -0.86
N ALA A 18 -16.18 0.44 -2.19
CA ALA A 18 -17.38 0.08 -2.93
C ALA A 18 -17.99 -1.24 -2.43
N TYR A 19 -17.14 -2.26 -2.25
CA TYR A 19 -17.57 -3.55 -1.71
C TYR A 19 -18.23 -3.41 -0.33
N ALA A 20 -17.58 -2.70 0.59
CA ALA A 20 -18.12 -2.52 1.95
C ALA A 20 -19.46 -1.76 1.96
N LEU A 21 -19.59 -0.71 1.13
CA LEU A 21 -20.83 0.07 0.99
C LEU A 21 -21.97 -0.75 0.37
N ILE A 22 -21.70 -1.53 -0.68
CA ILE A 22 -22.69 -2.45 -1.29
C ILE A 22 -23.15 -3.48 -0.25
N LYS A 23 -22.23 -4.08 0.51
CA LYS A 23 -22.56 -5.00 1.62
C LYS A 23 -23.38 -4.34 2.73
N ALA A 24 -23.28 -3.03 2.89
CA ALA A 24 -24.08 -2.22 3.81
C ALA A 24 -25.40 -1.71 3.19
N GLY A 25 -25.77 -2.19 2.00
CA GLY A 25 -27.05 -1.86 1.33
C GLY A 25 -27.09 -0.46 0.71
N GLN A 26 -25.93 0.15 0.41
CA GLN A 26 -25.87 1.44 -0.27
C GLN A 26 -25.83 1.26 -1.79
N THR A 27 -26.22 2.30 -2.54
CA THR A 27 -26.02 2.38 -3.99
C THR A 27 -24.67 3.05 -4.27
N VAL A 28 -23.88 2.49 -5.18
CA VAL A 28 -22.52 2.97 -5.46
C VAL A 28 -22.30 3.20 -6.95
N THR A 29 -21.79 4.39 -7.28
CA THR A 29 -21.18 4.67 -8.60
C THR A 29 -19.68 4.83 -8.41
N LEU A 30 -18.88 3.98 -9.06
CA LEU A 30 -17.41 4.00 -9.03
C LEU A 30 -16.89 4.62 -10.33
N ILE A 31 -16.12 5.70 -10.22
CA ILE A 31 -15.55 6.44 -11.36
C ILE A 31 -14.05 6.16 -11.43
N GLU A 32 -13.56 5.79 -12.63
CA GLU A 32 -12.14 5.55 -12.90
C GLU A 32 -11.72 6.19 -14.22
N SER A 33 -10.55 6.84 -14.22
CA SER A 33 -9.97 7.49 -15.39
C SER A 33 -9.37 6.52 -16.40
N GLU A 34 -8.93 5.36 -15.94
CA GLU A 34 -8.28 4.35 -16.76
C GLU A 34 -9.30 3.44 -17.47
N THR A 35 -8.79 2.64 -18.39
CA THR A 35 -9.58 1.64 -19.15
C THR A 35 -10.00 0.44 -18.31
N ASP A 36 -9.36 0.22 -17.16
CA ASP A 36 -9.64 -0.89 -16.22
C ASP A 36 -9.31 -0.46 -14.79
N VAL A 37 -9.72 -1.28 -13.83
CA VAL A 37 -9.49 -1.04 -12.41
C VAL A 37 -8.08 -1.48 -11.98
N GLY A 38 -7.56 -0.90 -10.91
CA GLY A 38 -6.30 -1.33 -10.29
C GLY A 38 -5.03 -1.02 -11.09
N MET A 39 -5.10 -0.25 -12.17
CA MET A 39 -4.02 -0.05 -13.16
C MET A 39 -2.79 0.72 -12.65
N HIS A 40 -2.92 1.43 -11.53
CA HIS A 40 -1.81 2.21 -10.95
C HIS A 40 -1.09 1.44 -9.81
N THR A 41 -0.95 2.05 -8.65
CA THR A 41 -0.20 1.49 -7.50
C THR A 41 -0.71 0.11 -7.02
N SER A 42 -1.91 -0.30 -7.41
CA SER A 42 -2.50 -1.61 -7.10
C SER A 42 -2.09 -2.72 -8.06
N PHE A 43 -1.52 -2.41 -9.23
CA PHE A 43 -1.26 -3.37 -10.32
C PHE A 43 -0.17 -4.40 -9.96
N ALA A 44 1.01 -3.94 -9.54
CA ALA A 44 2.13 -4.83 -9.25
C ALA A 44 2.88 -4.41 -7.98
N ASN A 45 2.12 -4.24 -6.90
CA ASN A 45 2.68 -3.94 -5.58
C ASN A 45 3.41 -5.16 -4.98
N GLY A 46 3.94 -5.02 -3.76
CA GLY A 46 4.76 -6.03 -3.11
C GLY A 46 4.04 -7.31 -2.68
N GLY A 47 2.72 -7.41 -2.82
CA GLY A 47 1.93 -8.60 -2.53
C GLY A 47 1.93 -9.08 -1.07
N GLN A 48 2.51 -8.31 -0.13
CA GLN A 48 2.55 -8.69 1.29
C GLN A 48 1.42 -8.03 2.08
N LEU A 49 0.69 -8.81 2.83
CA LEU A 49 -0.31 -8.41 3.81
C LEU A 49 0.29 -8.55 5.21
N SER A 50 1.07 -7.54 5.61
CA SER A 50 1.84 -7.56 6.86
C SER A 50 1.15 -6.71 7.90
N TYR A 51 0.30 -7.33 8.73
CA TYR A 51 -0.56 -6.59 9.63
C TYR A 51 0.11 -6.08 10.90
N ARG A 52 1.27 -6.63 11.27
CA ARG A 52 2.05 -6.18 12.45
C ARG A 52 3.34 -5.45 12.09
N TYR A 53 3.77 -5.52 10.83
CA TYR A 53 4.94 -4.80 10.33
C TYR A 53 4.52 -3.56 9.54
N VAL A 54 3.92 -2.60 10.24
CA VAL A 54 3.28 -1.39 9.66
C VAL A 54 3.93 -0.09 10.12
N SER A 55 5.22 -0.08 10.39
CA SER A 55 5.94 1.11 10.85
C SER A 55 5.94 2.22 9.79
N PRO A 56 5.75 3.50 10.20
CA PRO A 56 5.89 4.63 9.29
C PRO A 56 7.28 4.71 8.67
N LEU A 57 7.38 5.21 7.42
CA LEU A 57 8.66 5.49 6.77
C LEU A 57 9.47 6.57 7.53
N ALA A 58 8.77 7.53 8.15
CA ALA A 58 9.37 8.58 8.95
C ALA A 58 9.88 8.01 10.29
N ASP A 59 11.14 7.59 10.34
CA ASP A 59 11.82 7.11 11.56
C ASP A 59 13.09 7.93 11.85
N ALA A 60 13.53 7.90 13.11
CA ALA A 60 14.74 8.56 13.55
C ALA A 60 15.97 8.08 12.74
N GLY A 61 16.73 9.01 12.19
CA GLY A 61 17.91 8.73 11.37
C GLY A 61 17.66 8.59 9.87
N VAL A 62 16.40 8.45 9.41
CA VAL A 62 16.07 8.34 7.97
C VAL A 62 16.56 9.55 7.16
N PRO A 63 16.44 10.82 7.62
CA PRO A 63 16.98 11.95 6.86
C PRO A 63 18.50 11.88 6.66
N LEU A 64 19.27 11.50 7.69
CA LEU A 64 20.73 11.35 7.60
C LEU A 64 21.13 10.17 6.70
N GLN A 65 20.40 9.05 6.76
CA GLN A 65 20.60 7.94 5.86
C GLN A 65 20.26 8.32 4.41
N GLY A 66 19.18 9.05 4.21
CA GLY A 66 18.75 9.56 2.90
C GLY A 66 19.84 10.39 2.24
N LEU A 67 20.50 11.28 2.97
CA LEU A 67 21.61 12.08 2.44
C LEU A 67 22.80 11.22 1.96
N ARG A 68 23.11 10.11 2.65
CA ARG A 68 24.17 9.17 2.26
C ARG A 68 23.82 8.36 1.00
N TRP A 69 22.55 8.27 0.64
CA TRP A 69 22.03 7.48 -0.46
C TRP A 69 21.74 8.30 -1.72
N VAL A 70 21.71 9.63 -1.62
CA VAL A 70 21.49 10.52 -2.78
C VAL A 70 22.50 10.21 -3.89
N GLY A 71 21.99 10.03 -5.11
CA GLY A 71 22.79 9.79 -6.31
C GLY A 71 23.26 8.34 -6.52
N LYS A 72 23.07 7.44 -5.55
CA LYS A 72 23.44 6.01 -5.71
C LYS A 72 22.30 5.20 -6.30
N ASN A 73 22.55 4.51 -7.42
CA ASN A 73 21.53 3.74 -8.12
C ASN A 73 21.09 2.46 -7.39
N ASP A 74 21.93 1.90 -6.53
CA ASP A 74 21.68 0.70 -5.74
C ASP A 74 21.12 0.99 -4.33
N SER A 75 21.01 2.26 -3.96
CA SER A 75 20.50 2.65 -2.65
C SER A 75 19.00 2.39 -2.49
N PRO A 76 18.53 2.04 -1.29
CA PRO A 76 17.10 1.86 -1.02
C PRO A 76 16.25 3.11 -1.25
N LEU A 77 16.81 4.30 -1.07
CA LEU A 77 16.14 5.58 -1.26
C LEU A 77 16.98 6.50 -2.15
N ASN A 78 16.32 7.18 -3.08
CA ASN A 78 16.93 8.23 -3.89
C ASN A 78 16.04 9.49 -3.85
N LEU A 79 16.68 10.66 -3.84
CA LEU A 79 16.00 11.95 -3.76
C LEU A 79 16.47 12.85 -4.91
N LYS A 80 15.51 13.34 -5.69
CA LYS A 80 15.70 14.43 -6.65
C LYS A 80 14.95 15.65 -6.12
N ILE A 81 15.65 16.71 -5.87
CA ILE A 81 15.07 17.99 -5.50
C ILE A 81 14.46 18.64 -6.75
N THR A 82 13.21 19.05 -6.64
CA THR A 82 12.49 19.78 -7.68
C THR A 82 12.07 21.16 -7.16
N PRO A 83 11.77 22.14 -8.03
CA PRO A 83 11.31 23.48 -7.61
C PRO A 83 9.86 23.47 -7.06
N SER A 84 9.31 22.34 -6.73
CA SER A 84 7.94 22.17 -6.25
C SER A 84 7.82 22.57 -4.77
N VAL A 85 7.07 23.63 -4.48
CA VAL A 85 6.71 24.04 -3.10
C VAL A 85 6.05 22.90 -2.35
N HIS A 86 5.26 22.08 -3.04
CA HIS A 86 4.61 20.92 -2.44
C HIS A 86 5.62 19.86 -1.98
N GLN A 87 6.63 19.53 -2.80
CA GLN A 87 7.69 18.61 -2.42
C GLN A 87 8.46 19.12 -1.19
N TRP A 88 8.81 20.39 -1.16
CA TRP A 88 9.50 21.00 -0.03
C TRP A 88 8.65 20.97 1.25
N SER A 89 7.37 21.33 1.15
CA SER A 89 6.44 21.26 2.29
C SER A 89 6.29 19.84 2.81
N TRP A 90 6.20 18.85 1.90
CA TRP A 90 6.12 17.44 2.27
C TRP A 90 7.40 16.96 2.96
N LEU A 91 8.57 17.28 2.39
CA LEU A 91 9.89 16.93 2.96
C LEU A 91 10.12 17.57 4.34
N ALA A 92 9.70 18.82 4.53
CA ALA A 92 9.79 19.48 5.83
C ALA A 92 8.92 18.77 6.88
N GLN A 93 7.65 18.46 6.56
CA GLN A 93 6.76 17.71 7.44
C GLN A 93 7.29 16.29 7.73
N PHE A 94 7.83 15.61 6.71
CA PHE A 94 8.44 14.30 6.85
C PHE A 94 9.65 14.34 7.80
N THR A 95 10.53 15.31 7.62
CA THR A 95 11.73 15.49 8.48
C THR A 95 11.35 15.77 9.93
N LEU A 96 10.34 16.62 10.17
CA LEU A 96 9.80 16.88 11.50
C LEU A 96 9.17 15.63 12.13
N ALA A 97 8.60 14.74 11.33
CA ALA A 97 8.03 13.48 11.79
C ALA A 97 9.10 12.40 12.08
N CYS A 98 10.34 12.57 11.58
CA CYS A 98 11.44 11.62 11.76
C CYS A 98 12.05 11.67 13.17
N ASN A 99 11.26 11.37 14.18
CA ASN A 99 11.68 11.22 15.56
C ASN A 99 10.98 10.03 16.23
N ARG A 100 11.59 9.43 17.26
CA ARG A 100 11.11 8.21 17.92
C ARG A 100 9.68 8.33 18.46
N LYS A 101 9.34 9.48 19.06
CA LYS A 101 8.02 9.71 19.67
C LYS A 101 6.92 9.72 18.60
N THR A 102 7.11 10.50 17.54
CA THR A 102 6.15 10.60 16.43
C THR A 102 6.04 9.28 15.67
N ASN A 103 7.16 8.59 15.43
CA ASN A 103 7.15 7.28 14.77
C ASN A 103 6.34 6.26 15.56
N ARG A 104 6.54 6.17 16.89
CA ARG A 104 5.78 5.26 17.75
C ARG A 104 4.29 5.56 17.73
N ILE A 105 3.89 6.83 17.94
CA ILE A 105 2.47 7.23 17.94
C ILE A 105 1.80 6.89 16.60
N ASN A 106 2.44 7.22 15.49
CA ASN A 106 1.91 6.92 14.16
C ASN A 106 1.94 5.41 13.85
N GLY A 107 2.93 4.69 14.36
CA GLY A 107 2.97 3.22 14.31
C GLY A 107 1.78 2.58 15.03
N ASP A 108 1.43 3.08 16.21
CA ASP A 108 0.25 2.61 16.96
C ASP A 108 -1.07 2.88 16.21
N HIS A 109 -1.17 4.04 15.52
CA HIS A 109 -2.32 4.32 14.66
C HIS A 109 -2.41 3.34 13.49
N LEU A 110 -1.30 3.12 12.78
CA LEU A 110 -1.24 2.16 11.66
C LEU A 110 -1.55 0.74 12.12
N LEU A 111 -1.00 0.30 13.24
CA LEU A 111 -1.22 -1.04 13.80
C LEU A 111 -2.72 -1.26 14.10
N ARG A 112 -3.37 -0.27 14.74
CA ARG A 112 -4.81 -0.34 15.05
C ARG A 112 -5.67 -0.49 13.79
N LEU A 113 -5.38 0.28 12.73
CA LEU A 113 -6.08 0.19 11.46
C LEU A 113 -5.76 -1.13 10.74
N SER A 114 -4.53 -1.56 10.79
CA SER A 114 -4.06 -2.81 10.18
C SER A 114 -4.73 -4.04 10.80
N LEU A 115 -4.85 -4.10 12.10
CA LEU A 115 -5.53 -5.20 12.79
C LEU A 115 -7.04 -5.23 12.50
N LEU A 116 -7.69 -4.05 12.43
CA LEU A 116 -9.06 -3.97 11.93
C LEU A 116 -9.15 -4.51 10.49
N SER A 117 -8.21 -4.11 9.63
CA SER A 117 -8.18 -4.55 8.24
C SER A 117 -7.99 -6.07 8.11
N LYS A 118 -7.14 -6.69 8.95
CA LYS A 118 -6.99 -8.15 9.02
C LYS A 118 -8.32 -8.84 9.35
N ASN A 119 -9.01 -8.34 10.36
CA ASN A 119 -10.29 -8.89 10.77
C ASN A 119 -11.34 -8.78 9.64
N MET A 120 -11.41 -7.63 8.99
CA MET A 120 -12.35 -7.41 7.88
C MET A 120 -11.99 -8.28 6.67
N MET A 121 -10.71 -8.39 6.28
CA MET A 121 -10.27 -9.26 5.20
C MET A 121 -10.64 -10.72 5.46
N ASN A 122 -10.44 -11.21 6.69
CA ASN A 122 -10.85 -12.56 7.07
C ASN A 122 -12.36 -12.76 6.94
N LEU A 123 -13.17 -11.79 7.40
CA LEU A 123 -14.63 -11.84 7.27
C LEU A 123 -15.07 -11.84 5.79
N TRP A 124 -14.44 -11.03 4.95
CA TRP A 124 -14.75 -10.97 3.52
C TRP A 124 -14.40 -12.29 2.81
N ARG A 125 -13.26 -12.89 3.14
CA ARG A 125 -12.84 -14.19 2.59
C ARG A 125 -13.80 -15.32 2.98
N GLN A 126 -14.26 -15.34 4.25
CA GLN A 126 -15.21 -16.34 4.74
C GLN A 126 -16.57 -16.30 4.00
N LYS A 127 -16.94 -15.14 3.43
CA LYS A 127 -18.17 -15.01 2.62
C LYS A 127 -18.07 -15.64 1.23
N GLY A 128 -16.87 -15.97 0.76
CA GLY A 128 -16.65 -16.60 -0.55
C GLY A 128 -16.78 -15.67 -1.76
N ASP A 129 -16.97 -14.36 -1.55
CA ASP A 129 -17.23 -13.39 -2.63
C ASP A 129 -15.97 -12.98 -3.40
N LEU A 130 -14.78 -13.24 -2.84
CA LEU A 130 -13.54 -12.65 -3.33
C LEU A 130 -12.84 -13.45 -4.43
N GLY A 131 -13.29 -14.68 -4.74
CA GLY A 131 -12.58 -15.57 -5.66
C GLY A 131 -11.14 -15.88 -5.22
N ASP A 132 -10.36 -16.48 -6.11
CA ASP A 132 -8.93 -16.71 -5.88
C ASP A 132 -8.12 -15.46 -6.28
N PHE A 133 -7.35 -14.93 -5.36
CA PHE A 133 -6.43 -13.81 -5.57
C PHE A 133 -5.02 -14.11 -5.07
N ALA A 134 -4.60 -15.38 -5.21
CA ALA A 134 -3.30 -15.88 -4.77
C ALA A 134 -3.03 -15.61 -3.27
N TRP A 135 -4.09 -15.69 -2.44
CA TRP A 135 -3.93 -15.49 -1.01
C TRP A 135 -3.32 -16.72 -0.37
N GLU A 136 -2.30 -16.49 0.44
CA GLU A 136 -1.63 -17.53 1.22
C GLU A 136 -1.22 -16.99 2.60
N LYS A 137 -1.38 -17.82 3.64
CA LYS A 137 -0.82 -17.56 4.97
C LYS A 137 0.61 -18.07 4.99
N SER A 138 1.50 -17.40 4.26
CA SER A 138 2.89 -17.80 4.06
C SER A 138 3.83 -17.39 5.18
N GLY A 139 3.37 -16.58 6.13
CA GLY A 139 4.25 -15.95 7.12
C GLY A 139 5.14 -14.86 6.52
N LYS A 140 5.93 -14.21 7.37
CA LYS A 140 6.90 -13.20 6.99
C LYS A 140 8.20 -13.33 7.76
N LEU A 141 9.29 -13.39 7.04
CA LEU A 141 10.66 -13.47 7.55
C LEU A 141 11.41 -12.17 7.26
N ILE A 142 11.74 -11.40 8.29
CA ILE A 142 12.49 -10.14 8.16
C ILE A 142 13.94 -10.44 8.51
N ILE A 143 14.79 -10.56 7.48
CA ILE A 143 16.21 -10.88 7.64
C ILE A 143 17.06 -9.64 7.89
N HIS A 144 18.02 -9.73 8.80
CA HIS A 144 18.96 -8.68 9.17
C HIS A 144 20.40 -9.10 8.87
N ARG A 145 21.18 -8.16 8.29
CA ARG A 145 22.58 -8.32 7.94
C ARG A 145 23.52 -7.55 8.86
N ASP A 146 23.01 -6.75 9.78
CA ASP A 146 23.80 -6.02 10.79
C ASP A 146 23.19 -6.19 12.19
N SER A 147 24.07 -6.32 13.17
CA SER A 147 23.70 -6.59 14.57
C SER A 147 22.88 -5.47 15.20
N LYS A 148 23.12 -4.20 14.83
CA LYS A 148 22.44 -3.05 15.43
C LYS A 148 20.94 -3.04 15.04
N SER A 149 20.65 -3.27 13.75
CA SER A 149 19.26 -3.35 13.29
C SER A 149 18.54 -4.58 13.84
N PHE A 150 19.25 -5.70 13.96
CA PHE A 150 18.69 -6.93 14.52
C PHE A 150 18.35 -6.79 16.00
N LEU A 151 19.27 -6.26 16.82
CA LEU A 151 19.02 -6.02 18.26
C LEU A 151 17.80 -5.09 18.45
N LYS A 152 17.75 -3.97 17.72
CA LYS A 152 16.58 -3.07 17.78
C LYS A 152 15.28 -3.79 17.40
N ALA A 153 15.29 -4.60 16.34
CA ALA A 153 14.11 -5.37 15.91
C ALA A 153 13.70 -6.40 16.97
N ASN A 154 14.67 -7.09 17.56
CA ASN A 154 14.42 -8.07 18.62
C ASN A 154 13.84 -7.45 19.90
N GLU A 155 14.31 -6.27 20.30
CA GLU A 155 13.78 -5.52 21.45
C GLU A 155 12.33 -5.08 21.24
N THR A 156 11.96 -4.73 20.02
CA THR A 156 10.62 -4.21 19.67
C THR A 156 9.66 -5.28 19.16
N ALA A 157 10.13 -6.51 18.94
CA ALA A 157 9.32 -7.62 18.48
C ALA A 157 8.22 -8.00 19.49
N ASP A 158 6.99 -8.16 19.03
CA ASP A 158 5.89 -8.70 19.82
C ASP A 158 6.06 -10.21 19.97
N LYS A 159 6.64 -10.63 21.11
CA LYS A 159 7.00 -12.03 21.38
C LYS A 159 5.79 -12.99 21.41
N GLN A 160 4.57 -12.47 21.53
CA GLN A 160 3.37 -13.28 21.43
C GLN A 160 3.09 -13.74 20.00
N PHE A 161 3.47 -12.93 19.00
CA PHE A 161 3.14 -13.14 17.59
C PHE A 161 4.36 -13.25 16.68
N GLN A 162 5.56 -13.00 17.21
CA GLN A 162 6.79 -12.98 16.44
C GLN A 162 7.87 -13.80 17.14
N LYS A 163 8.67 -14.52 16.35
CA LYS A 163 9.81 -15.32 16.80
C LYS A 163 11.11 -14.68 16.32
N THR A 164 12.11 -14.71 17.18
CA THR A 164 13.49 -14.35 16.80
C THR A 164 14.20 -15.61 16.35
N LEU A 165 14.88 -15.57 15.21
CA LEU A 165 15.58 -16.72 14.63
C LEU A 165 17.07 -16.41 14.47
N THR A 166 17.90 -17.41 14.74
CA THR A 166 19.33 -17.47 14.43
C THR A 166 19.55 -17.75 12.93
N PRO A 167 20.76 -17.51 12.38
CA PRO A 167 21.06 -17.85 10.99
C PRO A 167 20.82 -19.32 10.62
N ALA A 168 21.03 -20.25 11.54
CA ALA A 168 20.77 -21.68 11.31
C ALA A 168 19.26 -21.96 11.21
N GLU A 169 18.47 -21.47 12.14
CA GLU A 169 17.00 -21.59 12.13
C GLU A 169 16.37 -20.90 10.92
N ILE A 170 16.97 -19.80 10.41
CA ILE A 170 16.52 -19.15 9.17
C ILE A 170 16.63 -20.12 8.00
N ILE A 171 17.77 -20.81 7.86
CA ILE A 171 17.99 -21.73 6.72
C ILE A 171 17.14 -23.00 6.86
N GLU A 172 16.92 -23.48 8.07
CA GLU A 172 16.00 -24.59 8.33
C GLU A 172 14.56 -24.24 7.89
N LEU A 173 14.11 -23.02 8.21
CA LEU A 173 12.78 -22.51 7.88
C LEU A 173 12.64 -22.14 6.40
N GLU A 174 13.68 -21.51 5.82
CA GLU A 174 13.71 -21.01 4.43
C GLU A 174 15.04 -21.37 3.74
N PRO A 175 15.17 -22.60 3.20
CA PRO A 175 16.41 -23.09 2.60
C PRO A 175 16.91 -22.28 1.39
N SER A 176 16.03 -21.55 0.70
CA SER A 176 16.43 -20.73 -0.46
C SER A 176 17.41 -19.61 -0.10
N LEU A 177 17.54 -19.28 1.21
CA LEU A 177 18.49 -18.27 1.72
C LEU A 177 19.88 -18.82 2.05
N LYS A 178 20.17 -20.10 1.79
CA LYS A 178 21.44 -20.77 2.12
C LYS A 178 22.68 -20.00 1.62
N HIS A 179 22.59 -19.39 0.43
CA HIS A 179 23.71 -18.70 -0.20
C HIS A 179 24.14 -17.40 0.51
N ILE A 180 23.28 -16.87 1.36
CA ILE A 180 23.57 -15.65 2.13
C ILE A 180 23.68 -15.90 3.64
N GLN A 181 23.65 -17.16 4.10
CA GLN A 181 23.66 -17.51 5.53
C GLN A 181 24.77 -16.80 6.31
N SER A 182 26.00 -16.77 5.77
CA SER A 182 27.17 -16.13 6.39
C SER A 182 27.04 -14.59 6.52
N GLN A 183 26.08 -13.99 5.80
CA GLN A 183 25.79 -12.56 5.85
C GLN A 183 24.64 -12.23 6.80
N LEU A 184 23.97 -13.24 7.35
CA LEU A 184 22.82 -13.05 8.24
C LEU A 184 23.27 -13.02 9.69
N VAL A 185 22.70 -12.13 10.48
CA VAL A 185 22.88 -12.07 11.94
C VAL A 185 21.66 -12.55 12.69
N GLY A 186 20.50 -12.61 12.04
CA GLY A 186 19.25 -13.12 12.57
C GLY A 186 18.04 -12.63 11.79
N ALA A 187 16.86 -13.07 12.21
CA ALA A 187 15.61 -12.64 11.63
C ALA A 187 14.50 -12.52 12.67
N ILE A 188 13.48 -11.73 12.32
CA ILE A 188 12.17 -11.74 13.00
C ILE A 188 11.17 -12.45 12.09
N TYR A 189 10.54 -13.50 12.61
CA TYR A 189 9.54 -14.30 11.89
C TYR A 189 8.14 -14.05 12.45
N ALA A 190 7.21 -13.64 11.59
CA ALA A 190 5.79 -13.46 11.89
C ALA A 190 4.98 -14.52 11.13
N PRO A 191 4.58 -15.63 11.78
CA PRO A 191 3.91 -16.77 11.12
C PRO A 191 2.50 -16.45 10.60
N ASP A 192 1.87 -15.40 11.13
CA ASP A 192 0.49 -15.02 10.81
C ASP A 192 0.37 -13.95 9.72
N ASP A 193 1.49 -13.51 9.16
CA ASP A 193 1.49 -12.60 8.01
C ASP A 193 1.14 -13.37 6.73
N GLU A 194 0.60 -12.66 5.75
CA GLU A 194 -0.03 -13.22 4.56
C GLU A 194 0.58 -12.61 3.29
N SER A 195 0.37 -13.28 2.16
CA SER A 195 0.58 -12.72 0.82
C SER A 195 -0.67 -12.84 -0.02
N ALA A 196 -0.80 -11.95 -1.01
CA ALA A 196 -1.86 -12.01 -2.00
C ALA A 196 -1.54 -11.11 -3.20
N ASP A 197 -2.13 -11.39 -4.34
CA ASP A 197 -2.06 -10.51 -5.51
C ASP A 197 -3.13 -9.42 -5.43
N CYS A 198 -2.68 -8.18 -5.26
CA CYS A 198 -3.55 -7.03 -5.11
C CYS A 198 -4.35 -6.72 -6.39
N TYR A 199 -3.78 -6.97 -7.57
CA TYR A 199 -4.48 -6.74 -8.82
C TYR A 199 -5.60 -7.77 -9.03
N LEU A 200 -5.30 -9.06 -8.80
CA LEU A 200 -6.33 -10.11 -8.82
C LEU A 200 -7.43 -9.84 -7.80
N PHE A 201 -7.08 -9.38 -6.59
CA PHE A 201 -8.06 -8.96 -5.60
C PHE A 201 -8.95 -7.82 -6.12
N CYS A 202 -8.38 -6.81 -6.78
CA CYS A 202 -9.16 -5.73 -7.41
C CYS A 202 -10.11 -6.27 -8.50
N LYS A 203 -9.65 -7.17 -9.34
CA LYS A 203 -10.46 -7.78 -10.42
C LYS A 203 -11.60 -8.60 -9.85
N ASN A 204 -11.35 -9.38 -8.82
CA ASN A 204 -12.35 -10.22 -8.17
C ASN A 204 -13.40 -9.37 -7.43
N LEU A 205 -12.98 -8.30 -6.75
CA LEU A 205 -13.92 -7.33 -6.19
C LEU A 205 -14.82 -6.71 -7.26
N LEU A 206 -14.22 -6.32 -8.40
CA LEU A 206 -15.01 -5.79 -9.51
C LEU A 206 -16.02 -6.82 -10.04
N GLN A 207 -15.57 -8.05 -10.27
CA GLN A 207 -16.45 -9.12 -10.73
C GLN A 207 -17.65 -9.32 -9.80
N TYR A 208 -17.41 -9.36 -8.48
CA TYR A 208 -18.48 -9.42 -7.50
C TYR A 208 -19.40 -8.18 -7.58
N LEU A 209 -18.81 -6.98 -7.60
CA LEU A 209 -19.57 -5.72 -7.64
C LEU A 209 -20.49 -5.63 -8.87
N GLN A 210 -20.03 -6.09 -10.03
CA GLN A 210 -20.81 -6.09 -11.28
C GLN A 210 -22.04 -7.01 -11.24
N THR A 211 -22.10 -7.97 -10.31
CA THR A 211 -23.31 -8.78 -10.11
C THR A 211 -24.36 -8.06 -9.24
N GLN A 212 -24.05 -6.91 -8.67
CA GLN A 212 -24.92 -6.21 -7.74
C GLN A 212 -25.74 -5.13 -8.46
N PRO A 213 -27.07 -5.15 -8.41
CA PRO A 213 -27.92 -4.18 -9.12
C PRO A 213 -27.74 -2.73 -8.62
N GLN A 214 -27.18 -2.54 -7.41
CA GLN A 214 -26.91 -1.21 -6.83
C GLN A 214 -25.54 -0.66 -7.22
N PHE A 215 -24.75 -1.37 -8.04
CA PHE A 215 -23.41 -0.94 -8.44
C PHE A 215 -23.39 -0.44 -9.89
N ASN A 216 -22.79 0.73 -10.09
CA ASN A 216 -22.50 1.28 -11.41
C ASN A 216 -21.01 1.60 -11.55
N LEU A 217 -20.42 1.29 -12.70
CA LEU A 217 -19.01 1.53 -13.01
C LEU A 217 -18.88 2.49 -14.20
N CYS A 218 -18.13 3.57 -14.02
CA CYS A 218 -17.81 4.55 -15.04
C CYS A 218 -16.29 4.52 -15.31
N LEU A 219 -15.85 3.68 -16.26
CA LEU A 219 -14.45 3.65 -16.73
C LEU A 219 -14.16 4.75 -17.74
N GLN A 220 -12.88 5.06 -17.91
CA GLN A 220 -12.40 6.11 -18.81
C GLN A 220 -13.07 7.47 -18.54
N GLN A 221 -13.43 7.74 -17.28
CA GLN A 221 -14.03 8.99 -16.85
C GLN A 221 -13.17 9.67 -15.79
N SER A 222 -12.59 10.79 -16.13
CA SER A 222 -11.87 11.65 -15.19
C SER A 222 -12.81 12.68 -14.59
N VAL A 223 -12.89 12.75 -13.26
CA VAL A 223 -13.56 13.86 -12.57
C VAL A 223 -12.72 15.11 -12.75
N GLN A 224 -13.30 16.13 -13.35
CA GLN A 224 -12.65 17.40 -13.65
C GLN A 224 -12.76 18.38 -12.48
N TYR A 225 -13.96 18.51 -11.91
CA TYR A 225 -14.23 19.37 -10.75
C TYR A 225 -15.48 18.91 -10.01
N PHE A 226 -15.59 19.38 -8.76
CA PHE A 226 -16.78 19.22 -7.94
C PHE A 226 -17.77 20.38 -8.15
N ILE A 227 -19.04 20.05 -8.26
CA ILE A 227 -20.14 21.00 -8.23
C ILE A 227 -20.60 21.12 -6.78
N LYS A 228 -20.66 22.33 -6.28
CA LYS A 228 -20.99 22.60 -4.88
C LYS A 228 -22.06 23.66 -4.73
N GLN A 229 -22.85 23.52 -3.70
CA GLN A 229 -23.78 24.53 -3.19
C GLN A 229 -23.53 24.65 -1.69
N ASP A 230 -23.15 25.83 -1.23
CA ASP A 230 -22.73 26.09 0.15
C ASP A 230 -21.64 25.09 0.63
N ASN A 231 -21.88 24.41 1.73
CA ASN A 231 -20.98 23.38 2.31
C ASN A 231 -21.33 21.95 1.88
N ARG A 232 -22.00 21.80 0.73
CA ARG A 232 -22.39 20.48 0.20
C ARG A 232 -21.91 20.32 -1.25
N ILE A 233 -21.43 19.14 -1.58
CA ILE A 233 -21.17 18.72 -2.95
C ILE A 233 -22.50 18.21 -3.52
N THR A 234 -22.91 18.73 -4.67
CA THR A 234 -24.14 18.32 -5.36
C THR A 234 -23.86 17.40 -6.55
N GLY A 235 -22.61 17.36 -7.03
CA GLY A 235 -22.22 16.49 -8.13
C GLY A 235 -20.74 16.58 -8.44
N VAL A 236 -20.30 15.70 -9.32
CA VAL A 236 -18.98 15.73 -9.97
C VAL A 236 -19.15 15.87 -11.47
N ALA A 237 -18.38 16.73 -12.09
CA ALA A 237 -18.36 16.89 -13.56
C ALA A 237 -17.29 15.98 -14.16
N THR A 238 -17.68 15.22 -15.18
CA THR A 238 -16.81 14.44 -16.06
C THR A 238 -16.97 14.93 -17.51
N HIS A 239 -16.17 14.43 -18.42
CA HIS A 239 -16.36 14.74 -19.86
C HIS A 239 -17.65 14.11 -20.45
N GLN A 240 -18.27 13.15 -19.76
CA GLN A 240 -19.53 12.51 -20.17
C GLN A 240 -20.77 13.12 -19.51
N GLY A 241 -20.58 14.11 -18.62
CA GLY A 241 -21.68 14.78 -17.95
C GLY A 241 -21.49 14.88 -16.44
N ILE A 242 -22.57 15.25 -15.76
CA ILE A 242 -22.60 15.44 -14.30
C ILE A 242 -23.17 14.19 -13.63
N ILE A 243 -22.47 13.70 -12.59
CA ILE A 243 -22.95 12.62 -11.76
C ILE A 243 -23.30 13.20 -10.39
N GLN A 244 -24.57 13.07 -9.99
CA GLN A 244 -25.11 13.51 -8.71
C GLN A 244 -25.18 12.35 -7.72
N ALA A 245 -25.01 12.63 -6.42
CA ALA A 245 -25.13 11.64 -5.35
C ALA A 245 -25.37 12.29 -3.99
N ASP A 246 -25.68 11.49 -2.98
CA ASP A 246 -25.84 11.93 -1.60
C ASP A 246 -24.48 12.19 -0.93
N ASP A 247 -23.51 11.29 -1.15
CA ASP A 247 -22.16 11.33 -0.59
C ASP A 247 -21.09 11.08 -1.67
N PHE A 248 -19.91 11.67 -1.49
CA PHE A 248 -18.75 11.54 -2.40
C PHE A 248 -17.53 11.11 -1.62
N ILE A 249 -16.78 10.12 -2.14
CA ILE A 249 -15.54 9.62 -1.52
C ILE A 249 -14.40 9.77 -2.51
N VAL A 250 -13.32 10.44 -2.10
CA VAL A 250 -12.10 10.51 -2.89
C VAL A 250 -11.19 9.37 -2.48
N CYS A 251 -10.90 8.47 -3.46
CA CYS A 251 -9.97 7.32 -3.37
C CYS A 251 -8.90 7.37 -4.48
N ALA A 252 -8.64 8.56 -5.04
CA ALA A 252 -7.87 8.73 -6.27
C ALA A 252 -6.34 8.69 -6.10
N GLY A 253 -5.83 8.09 -5.01
CA GLY A 253 -4.40 7.94 -4.79
C GLY A 253 -3.63 9.27 -4.92
N ASN A 254 -2.64 9.34 -5.81
CA ASN A 254 -1.87 10.56 -6.05
C ASN A 254 -2.70 11.66 -6.72
N GLY A 255 -3.70 11.32 -7.52
CA GLY A 255 -4.62 12.26 -8.16
C GLY A 255 -5.50 13.04 -7.17
N SER A 256 -5.65 12.52 -5.94
CA SER A 256 -6.48 13.14 -4.90
C SER A 256 -6.11 14.58 -4.60
N ARG A 257 -4.81 14.91 -4.63
CA ARG A 257 -4.33 16.26 -4.32
C ARG A 257 -4.84 17.27 -5.35
N GLU A 258 -4.66 16.96 -6.63
CA GLU A 258 -5.05 17.89 -7.70
C GLU A 258 -6.58 18.05 -7.76
N LEU A 259 -7.30 16.95 -7.62
CA LEU A 259 -8.76 16.95 -7.58
C LEU A 259 -9.31 17.83 -6.43
N LEU A 260 -8.74 17.71 -5.24
CA LEU A 260 -9.19 18.45 -4.03
C LEU A 260 -8.77 19.93 -4.03
N LYS A 261 -7.81 20.32 -4.86
CA LYS A 261 -7.31 21.70 -4.97
C LYS A 261 -8.41 22.69 -5.39
N SER A 262 -9.31 22.27 -6.29
CA SER A 262 -10.46 23.07 -6.72
C SER A 262 -11.38 23.46 -5.57
N LEU A 263 -11.42 22.64 -4.51
CA LEU A 263 -12.17 22.88 -3.26
C LEU A 263 -11.34 23.58 -2.18
N LYS A 264 -10.10 24.01 -2.49
CA LYS A 264 -9.13 24.57 -1.52
C LYS A 264 -8.80 23.61 -0.36
N ILE A 265 -8.96 22.30 -0.58
CA ILE A 265 -8.57 21.26 0.39
C ILE A 265 -7.15 20.83 0.06
N ASN A 266 -6.19 21.23 0.90
CA ASN A 266 -4.79 20.86 0.73
C ASN A 266 -4.49 19.56 1.48
N VAL A 267 -4.08 18.51 0.76
CA VAL A 267 -3.68 17.22 1.34
C VAL A 267 -2.19 16.96 1.10
N PRO A 268 -1.42 16.59 2.14
CA PRO A 268 0.01 16.40 2.04
C PRO A 268 0.33 15.00 1.49
N ILE A 269 -0.07 14.70 0.26
CA ILE A 269 0.22 13.43 -0.41
C ILE A 269 1.32 13.66 -1.46
N LEU A 270 2.39 12.87 -1.38
CA LEU A 270 3.45 12.83 -2.38
C LEU A 270 3.60 11.41 -2.93
N GLY A 271 3.73 11.29 -4.24
CA GLY A 271 3.99 10.03 -4.92
C GLY A 271 5.43 9.56 -4.70
N LEU A 272 5.62 8.50 -3.92
CA LEU A 272 6.91 7.86 -3.73
C LEU A 272 7.05 6.72 -4.73
N LYS A 273 7.93 6.88 -5.74
CA LYS A 273 8.14 5.86 -6.78
C LYS A 273 8.81 4.63 -6.19
N GLY A 274 8.19 3.48 -6.41
CA GLY A 274 8.76 2.17 -6.11
C GLY A 274 8.81 1.31 -7.36
N TYR A 275 9.61 0.26 -7.31
CA TYR A 275 9.81 -0.65 -8.42
C TYR A 275 9.46 -2.08 -8.02
N SER A 276 8.95 -2.86 -8.95
CA SER A 276 8.80 -4.30 -8.76
C SER A 276 9.24 -5.09 -9.98
N LEU A 277 9.62 -6.33 -9.72
CA LEU A 277 9.90 -7.37 -10.70
C LEU A 277 8.96 -8.54 -10.44
N SER A 278 8.42 -9.12 -11.52
CA SER A 278 7.69 -10.39 -11.48
C SER A 278 8.52 -11.44 -12.19
N VAL A 279 8.98 -12.42 -11.43
CA VAL A 279 9.79 -13.54 -11.95
C VAL A 279 8.92 -14.77 -11.96
N LYS A 280 8.64 -15.33 -13.14
CA LYS A 280 7.99 -16.64 -13.27
C LYS A 280 8.99 -17.74 -12.94
N TYR A 281 8.54 -18.80 -12.28
CA TYR A 281 9.38 -19.95 -11.93
C TYR A 281 8.55 -21.25 -11.98
N PRO A 282 9.19 -22.40 -12.26
CA PRO A 282 8.55 -23.71 -12.16
C PRO A 282 8.21 -24.00 -10.69
N GLN A 283 6.98 -24.43 -10.41
CA GLN A 283 6.51 -24.71 -9.02
C GLN A 283 7.26 -25.84 -8.31
N THR A 284 8.02 -26.66 -9.05
CA THR A 284 8.77 -27.80 -8.54
C THR A 284 10.13 -27.44 -7.93
N GLU A 285 10.56 -26.19 -8.02
CA GLU A 285 11.90 -25.77 -7.58
C GLU A 285 11.92 -25.17 -6.18
N ASN A 286 12.85 -25.65 -5.33
CA ASN A 286 13.14 -25.08 -4.01
C ASN A 286 14.05 -23.83 -4.05
N THR A 287 14.20 -23.21 -5.23
CA THR A 287 15.06 -22.03 -5.45
C THR A 287 14.39 -20.71 -5.10
N VAL A 288 13.09 -20.76 -4.86
CA VAL A 288 12.23 -19.60 -4.58
C VAL A 288 11.79 -19.63 -3.12
N PRO A 289 11.78 -18.48 -2.42
CA PRO A 289 11.31 -18.45 -1.05
C PRO A 289 9.85 -18.90 -0.93
N LYS A 290 9.60 -19.80 0.01
CA LYS A 290 8.25 -20.27 0.38
C LYS A 290 7.56 -19.30 1.31
N ILE A 291 8.32 -18.56 2.10
CA ILE A 291 7.87 -17.56 3.06
C ILE A 291 8.08 -16.18 2.46
N ASN A 292 7.22 -15.22 2.78
CA ASN A 292 7.47 -13.82 2.44
C ASN A 292 8.78 -13.34 3.10
N VAL A 293 9.77 -12.98 2.31
CA VAL A 293 11.05 -12.47 2.82
C VAL A 293 11.09 -10.95 2.71
N THR A 294 11.55 -10.29 3.76
CA THR A 294 11.95 -8.89 3.74
C THR A 294 13.42 -8.78 4.09
N ASP A 295 14.25 -8.39 3.14
CA ASP A 295 15.65 -8.02 3.39
C ASP A 295 15.68 -6.60 3.96
N TYR A 296 15.83 -6.49 5.28
CA TYR A 296 15.79 -5.21 5.98
C TYR A 296 16.91 -4.25 5.54
N GLY A 297 18.11 -4.79 5.28
CA GLY A 297 19.26 -4.00 4.87
C GLY A 297 19.10 -3.38 3.49
N ASN A 298 18.65 -4.18 2.53
CA ASN A 298 18.44 -3.76 1.14
C ASN A 298 17.06 -3.13 0.90
N LYS A 299 16.14 -3.19 1.88
CA LYS A 299 14.75 -2.71 1.76
C LYS A 299 14.02 -3.35 0.56
N ILE A 300 14.19 -4.65 0.40
CA ILE A 300 13.57 -5.46 -0.64
C ILE A 300 12.58 -6.43 0.00
N VAL A 301 11.40 -6.56 -0.58
CA VAL A 301 10.40 -7.55 -0.22
C VAL A 301 10.25 -8.57 -1.34
N TYR A 302 10.14 -9.84 -0.96
CA TYR A 302 9.92 -10.99 -1.83
C TYR A 302 8.64 -11.68 -1.39
N ALA A 303 7.68 -11.83 -2.30
CA ALA A 303 6.40 -12.51 -2.04
C ALA A 303 6.11 -13.53 -3.13
N LYS A 304 5.83 -14.76 -2.74
CA LYS A 304 5.34 -15.79 -3.63
C LYS A 304 3.87 -15.53 -3.92
N LEU A 305 3.51 -15.44 -5.20
CA LEU A 305 2.14 -15.22 -5.68
C LEU A 305 1.86 -16.25 -6.79
N ASN A 306 1.23 -17.38 -6.45
CA ASN A 306 1.01 -18.49 -7.36
C ASN A 306 2.32 -18.98 -8.03
N ASP A 307 2.44 -18.79 -9.35
CA ASP A 307 3.57 -19.21 -10.20
C ASP A 307 4.64 -18.14 -10.41
N GLN A 308 4.55 -17.03 -9.66
CA GLN A 308 5.51 -15.93 -9.78
C GLN A 308 6.03 -15.46 -8.42
N LEU A 309 7.30 -15.05 -8.40
CA LEU A 309 7.90 -14.32 -7.29
C LEU A 309 7.78 -12.81 -7.57
N ARG A 310 7.03 -12.10 -6.76
CA ARG A 310 6.97 -10.65 -6.77
C ARG A 310 8.07 -10.07 -5.89
N ILE A 311 8.90 -9.21 -6.46
CA ILE A 311 10.01 -8.58 -5.78
C ILE A 311 9.81 -7.08 -5.84
N ALA A 312 9.59 -6.43 -4.71
CA ALA A 312 9.38 -4.98 -4.67
C ALA A 312 10.43 -4.28 -3.81
N ALA A 313 10.93 -3.16 -4.31
CA ALA A 313 12.05 -2.47 -3.69
C ALA A 313 12.04 -0.97 -3.98
N MET A 314 12.94 -0.30 -3.28
CA MET A 314 13.38 1.06 -3.56
C MET A 314 12.30 2.13 -3.39
N VAL A 315 12.74 3.33 -3.13
CA VAL A 315 11.91 4.53 -3.04
C VAL A 315 12.65 5.67 -3.71
N ASP A 316 12.05 6.25 -4.75
CA ASP A 316 12.55 7.46 -5.39
C ASP A 316 11.57 8.61 -5.14
N ILE A 317 12.08 9.73 -4.66
CA ILE A 317 11.34 10.96 -4.38
C ILE A 317 11.69 12.01 -5.44
N GLY A 318 10.69 12.67 -6.03
CA GLY A 318 10.89 13.68 -7.08
C GLY A 318 11.16 13.09 -8.48
N TYR A 319 10.77 11.84 -8.70
CA TYR A 319 10.88 11.13 -9.99
C TYR A 319 9.50 10.66 -10.51
N ASP A 320 8.45 11.30 -10.06
CA ASP A 320 7.06 10.96 -10.37
C ASP A 320 6.74 11.03 -11.87
N THR A 321 7.31 12.00 -12.59
CA THR A 321 7.12 12.18 -14.05
C THR A 321 8.02 11.29 -14.91
N ALA A 322 9.07 10.68 -14.36
CA ALA A 322 9.95 9.80 -15.11
C ALA A 322 9.31 8.40 -15.28
N GLY A 323 9.44 7.80 -16.45
CA GLY A 323 9.09 6.41 -16.69
C GLY A 323 9.87 5.41 -15.85
N LEU A 324 9.95 4.17 -16.29
CA LEU A 324 10.78 3.14 -15.66
C LEU A 324 12.27 3.55 -15.73
N ARG A 325 12.95 3.52 -14.58
CA ARG A 325 14.38 3.89 -14.52
C ARG A 325 15.24 2.64 -14.63
N GLU A 326 15.78 2.40 -15.82
CA GLU A 326 16.57 1.21 -16.17
C GLU A 326 17.76 0.96 -15.23
N ASN A 327 18.45 2.01 -14.79
CA ASN A 327 19.56 1.91 -13.86
C ASN A 327 19.15 1.37 -12.48
N ARG A 328 17.91 1.69 -12.02
CA ARG A 328 17.35 1.14 -10.78
C ARG A 328 16.99 -0.33 -10.95
N ILE A 329 16.40 -0.70 -12.09
CA ILE A 329 16.06 -2.09 -12.41
C ILE A 329 17.34 -2.96 -12.50
N LYS A 330 18.38 -2.47 -13.20
CA LYS A 330 19.68 -3.17 -13.28
C LYS A 330 20.29 -3.37 -11.88
N ALA A 331 20.27 -2.33 -11.03
CA ALA A 331 20.77 -2.44 -9.66
C ALA A 331 19.96 -3.46 -8.83
N LEU A 332 18.62 -3.44 -8.96
CA LEU A 332 17.74 -4.38 -8.27
C LEU A 332 18.03 -5.84 -8.70
N LYS A 333 18.09 -6.10 -10.01
CA LYS A 333 18.44 -7.42 -10.56
C LYS A 333 19.78 -7.93 -10.02
N LYS A 334 20.78 -7.06 -9.92
CA LYS A 334 22.11 -7.41 -9.35
C LYS A 334 22.02 -7.85 -7.88
N ILE A 335 21.20 -7.16 -7.07
CA ILE A 335 21.02 -7.50 -5.64
C ILE A 335 20.26 -8.83 -5.53
N ILE A 336 19.23 -9.04 -6.34
CA ILE A 336 18.44 -10.29 -6.35
C ILE A 336 19.34 -11.49 -6.67
N LYS A 337 20.16 -11.41 -7.72
CA LYS A 337 21.10 -12.48 -8.11
C LYS A 337 22.13 -12.81 -7.02
N LYS A 338 22.47 -11.84 -6.16
CA LYS A 338 23.35 -12.11 -5.00
C LYS A 338 22.60 -12.80 -3.86
N THR A 339 21.32 -12.50 -3.67
CA THR A 339 20.50 -13.08 -2.61
C THR A 339 19.98 -14.47 -2.98
N PHE A 340 19.53 -14.63 -4.22
CA PHE A 340 18.98 -15.85 -4.80
C PHE A 340 19.69 -16.18 -6.13
N PRO A 341 20.93 -16.68 -6.10
CA PRO A 341 21.71 -16.95 -7.32
C PRO A 341 21.11 -18.03 -8.22
N GLU A 342 20.32 -18.93 -7.65
CA GLU A 342 19.64 -20.02 -8.37
C GLU A 342 18.25 -19.59 -8.91
N LEU A 343 17.78 -18.36 -8.65
CA LEU A 343 16.50 -17.88 -9.15
C LEU A 343 16.54 -17.74 -10.69
N PRO A 344 15.71 -18.48 -11.43
CA PRO A 344 15.72 -18.43 -12.88
C PRO A 344 15.14 -17.09 -13.40
N GLN A 345 15.43 -16.75 -14.65
CA GLN A 345 14.76 -15.69 -15.42
C GLN A 345 14.76 -14.27 -14.79
N VAL A 346 15.67 -13.96 -13.87
CA VAL A 346 15.77 -12.62 -13.29
C VAL A 346 16.00 -11.53 -14.34
N ASP A 347 16.77 -11.85 -15.39
CA ASP A 347 17.09 -10.88 -16.45
C ASP A 347 15.89 -10.57 -17.35
N SER A 348 15.04 -11.53 -17.60
CA SER A 348 13.81 -11.39 -18.39
C SER A 348 12.58 -11.01 -17.56
N ALA A 349 12.73 -10.84 -16.23
CA ALA A 349 11.63 -10.49 -15.35
C ALA A 349 10.89 -9.23 -15.80
N GLU A 350 9.56 -9.32 -15.78
CA GLU A 350 8.71 -8.18 -16.04
C GLU A 350 8.96 -7.08 -14.99
N SER A 351 9.25 -5.88 -15.47
CA SER A 351 9.59 -4.74 -14.62
C SER A 351 8.46 -3.73 -14.60
N TRP A 352 8.12 -3.25 -13.42
CA TRP A 352 7.07 -2.28 -13.22
C TRP A 352 7.48 -1.20 -12.20
N PHE A 353 6.81 -0.06 -12.23
CA PHE A 353 6.91 0.97 -11.21
C PHE A 353 5.54 1.51 -10.82
N GLY A 354 5.41 1.98 -9.59
CA GLY A 354 4.22 2.66 -9.11
C GLY A 354 4.54 3.79 -8.13
N LEU A 355 3.63 4.73 -8.04
CA LEU A 355 3.73 5.89 -7.15
C LEU A 355 2.89 5.64 -5.89
N ARG A 356 3.55 5.35 -4.77
CA ARG A 356 2.88 5.16 -3.48
C ARG A 356 2.35 6.50 -2.97
N PRO A 357 1.04 6.70 -2.81
CA PRO A 357 0.46 7.97 -2.34
C PRO A 357 0.73 8.14 -0.85
N SER A 358 1.82 8.77 -0.49
CA SER A 358 2.33 8.78 0.88
C SER A 358 2.07 10.10 1.60
N THR A 359 1.53 10.02 2.81
CA THR A 359 1.52 11.13 3.76
C THR A 359 2.89 11.26 4.43
N PRO A 360 3.32 12.44 4.87
CA PRO A 360 4.62 12.61 5.49
C PRO A 360 4.76 11.92 6.85
N LYS A 361 3.64 11.68 7.54
CA LYS A 361 3.60 11.06 8.87
C LYS A 361 3.37 9.54 8.85
N GLY A 362 2.89 8.99 7.72
CA GLY A 362 2.60 7.57 7.53
C GLY A 362 1.12 7.21 7.53
N PRO A 363 0.31 7.51 8.56
CA PRO A 363 -1.12 7.20 8.56
C PRO A 363 -1.88 7.82 7.38
N PRO A 364 -2.86 7.10 6.80
CA PRO A 364 -3.74 7.64 5.77
C PRO A 364 -4.67 8.72 6.33
N ILE A 365 -5.29 9.46 5.44
CA ILE A 365 -6.31 10.46 5.77
C ILE A 365 -7.67 9.83 5.50
N LEU A 366 -8.44 9.63 6.57
CA LEU A 366 -9.75 8.98 6.54
C LEU A 366 -10.80 9.91 7.17
N GLY A 367 -11.98 9.99 6.55
CA GLY A 367 -13.11 10.66 7.14
C GLY A 367 -13.58 11.92 6.40
N LYS A 368 -14.32 12.74 7.10
CA LYS A 368 -15.07 13.89 6.56
C LYS A 368 -14.16 15.08 6.27
N THR A 369 -14.51 15.86 5.28
CA THR A 369 -13.89 17.16 5.00
C THR A 369 -14.72 18.31 5.66
N ALA A 370 -14.43 19.55 5.27
CA ALA A 370 -15.29 20.69 5.61
C ALA A 370 -16.67 20.64 4.90
N TYR A 371 -16.79 19.90 3.81
CA TYR A 371 -18.07 19.64 3.16
C TYR A 371 -18.79 18.47 3.84
N HIS A 372 -20.09 18.63 4.09
CA HIS A 372 -20.87 17.69 4.87
C HIS A 372 -20.95 16.27 4.30
N ASN A 373 -20.77 16.12 2.98
CA ASN A 373 -20.91 14.88 2.24
C ASN A 373 -19.71 14.54 1.34
N LEU A 374 -18.54 15.13 1.63
CA LEU A 374 -17.29 14.79 0.95
C LEU A 374 -16.33 14.11 1.93
N TRP A 375 -15.94 12.89 1.60
CA TRP A 375 -15.12 12.02 2.42
C TRP A 375 -13.78 11.72 1.75
N LEU A 376 -12.75 11.46 2.54
CA LEU A 376 -11.42 11.10 2.09
C LEU A 376 -11.10 9.68 2.53
N ASN A 377 -10.52 8.90 1.62
CA ASN A 377 -9.90 7.62 1.88
C ASN A 377 -8.61 7.52 1.06
N ILE A 378 -7.56 8.22 1.51
CA ILE A 378 -6.38 8.56 0.71
C ILE A 378 -5.08 8.48 1.52
N GLY A 379 -3.96 8.37 0.82
CA GLY A 379 -2.65 8.55 1.47
C GLY A 379 -2.09 7.31 2.17
N HIS A 380 -2.47 6.11 1.76
CA HIS A 380 -2.09 4.84 2.38
C HIS A 380 -0.63 4.42 2.14
N GLY A 381 0.11 5.14 1.30
CA GLY A 381 1.51 4.87 1.02
C GLY A 381 1.77 3.46 0.50
N SER A 382 2.72 2.77 1.11
CA SER A 382 3.07 1.37 0.79
C SER A 382 2.12 0.33 1.41
N LEU A 383 1.22 0.74 2.29
CA LEU A 383 0.35 -0.15 3.06
C LEU A 383 -1.08 -0.24 2.51
N GLY A 384 -1.34 0.31 1.30
CA GLY A 384 -2.69 0.43 0.75
C GLY A 384 -3.45 -0.91 0.74
N PHE A 385 -2.84 -1.98 0.28
CA PHE A 385 -3.50 -3.29 0.27
C PHE A 385 -3.76 -3.82 1.69
N THR A 386 -2.76 -3.74 2.58
CA THR A 386 -2.90 -4.15 3.99
C THR A 386 -4.02 -3.40 4.72
N LEU A 387 -4.22 -2.11 4.41
CA LEU A 387 -5.16 -1.25 5.14
C LEU A 387 -6.53 -1.11 4.46
N ALA A 388 -6.69 -1.63 3.24
CA ALA A 388 -7.86 -1.38 2.39
C ALA A 388 -9.19 -1.76 3.06
N ALA A 389 -9.30 -2.99 3.56
CA ALA A 389 -10.53 -3.50 4.16
C ALA A 389 -10.93 -2.74 5.45
N GLY A 390 -9.94 -2.40 6.29
CA GLY A 390 -10.17 -1.61 7.51
C GLY A 390 -10.57 -0.17 7.22
N SER A 391 -9.93 0.47 6.22
CA SER A 391 -10.30 1.83 5.78
C SER A 391 -11.71 1.87 5.21
N ALA A 392 -12.07 0.86 4.39
CA ALA A 392 -13.40 0.71 3.81
C ALA A 392 -14.47 0.55 4.89
N GLU A 393 -14.24 -0.27 5.90
CA GLU A 393 -15.15 -0.46 7.02
C GLU A 393 -15.38 0.84 7.79
N ILE A 394 -14.31 1.58 8.11
CA ILE A 394 -14.42 2.87 8.80
C ILE A 394 -15.31 3.83 8.01
N LEU A 395 -15.03 4.03 6.71
CA LEU A 395 -15.81 4.96 5.89
C LEU A 395 -17.26 4.51 5.75
N THR A 396 -17.50 3.21 5.57
CA THR A 396 -18.86 2.66 5.50
C THR A 396 -19.65 2.96 6.79
N LYS A 397 -19.06 2.70 7.96
CA LYS A 397 -19.70 3.02 9.25
C LYS A 397 -20.03 4.50 9.37
N LEU A 398 -19.09 5.39 9.02
CA LEU A 398 -19.29 6.83 9.09
C LEU A 398 -20.39 7.32 8.14
N ILE A 399 -20.43 6.82 6.90
CA ILE A 399 -21.43 7.21 5.89
C ILE A 399 -22.81 6.70 6.26
N THR A 400 -22.89 5.51 6.89
CA THR A 400 -24.14 4.95 7.40
C THR A 400 -24.49 5.44 8.82
N GLU A 401 -23.83 6.50 9.28
CA GLU A 401 -24.08 7.17 10.58
C GLU A 401 -23.89 6.24 11.79
N GLN A 402 -23.03 5.24 11.64
CA GLN A 402 -22.64 4.34 12.70
C GLN A 402 -21.31 4.77 13.32
N LYS A 403 -21.05 4.33 14.56
CA LYS A 403 -19.78 4.59 15.25
C LYS A 403 -18.64 3.84 14.55
N SER A 404 -17.51 4.54 14.36
CA SER A 404 -16.28 3.88 13.87
C SER A 404 -15.85 2.76 14.81
N PRO A 405 -15.43 1.59 14.28
CA PRO A 405 -14.97 0.46 15.10
C PRO A 405 -13.66 0.74 15.84
N ILE A 406 -12.90 1.74 15.43
CA ILE A 406 -11.69 2.20 16.11
C ILE A 406 -11.68 3.73 16.22
N SER A 407 -10.84 4.26 17.13
CA SER A 407 -10.61 5.71 17.23
C SER A 407 -10.04 6.28 15.93
N LEU A 408 -10.57 7.40 15.48
CA LEU A 408 -10.12 8.11 14.29
C LEU A 408 -8.90 9.02 14.55
N THR A 409 -8.44 9.12 15.82
CA THR A 409 -7.24 9.89 16.16
C THR A 409 -6.05 9.44 15.33
N GLY A 410 -5.41 10.39 14.65
CA GLY A 410 -4.28 10.15 13.76
C GLY A 410 -4.66 9.91 12.29
N PHE A 411 -5.96 9.78 11.95
CA PHE A 411 -6.44 9.60 10.59
C PHE A 411 -7.23 10.80 10.05
N THR A 412 -7.80 11.62 10.92
CA THR A 412 -8.52 12.82 10.52
C THR A 412 -7.59 14.02 10.37
N ARG A 413 -8.04 15.03 9.60
CA ARG A 413 -7.35 16.30 9.45
C ARG A 413 -7.64 17.22 10.63
#